data_553e928a9c35db6948344ff73b23d566
#
_entry.id   553e928a9c35db6948344ff73b23d566
#
_cell.length_a   1.000
_cell.length_b   1.000
_cell.length_c   1.000
_cell.angle_alpha   90.00
_cell.angle_beta   90.00
_cell.angle_gamma   90.00
#
_symmetry.space_group_name_H-M   'P 1'
#
loop_
_entity.id
_entity.type
_entity.pdbx_description
1 polymer ?
#
loop_
_entity_poly.entity_id
_entity_poly.type
_entity_poly.pdbx_seq_one_letter_code
_entity_poly.pdbx_strand_id
1 'polypeptide(L)'
;MALAVKTNQLTKTYNNTSCVNNVDLRIPEGSIYGFLGPNGAGKSTTMKMLLGLIKCSGGTVEVLGQTMNDKNRLAILRDTGSLIESPSYYAHLTGRENLKIVCLLKGVPEKEIDEVLRIVRMEKQQNKKAGHYSLGMKQRLGLASALLGRPKLLLLDEPTNGLDPAGIQEMRELICSLPGKYGMTVMISSHLLSEVDQMATHTGIIDRGELIFQDSLAHLYEHSRKQIRLRTMDNKAAFRYLTDQKVTCRIEGEYLTFRDMPDDKLALLMAGTAASGAGLLRIQEQQQTLEDIFLDLTGRKVSL
;
A
#
# COMPACT_ATOMS: atom_id res chain seq x y z
N MET A 1 13.69 -15.07 -7.38
CA MET A 1 14.07 -13.91 -6.56
C MET A 1 14.07 -14.31 -5.09
N ALA A 2 15.02 -13.79 -4.29
CA ALA A 2 15.00 -13.99 -2.84
C ALA A 2 13.79 -13.26 -2.22
N LEU A 3 13.25 -13.83 -1.14
CA LEU A 3 12.07 -13.27 -0.45
C LEU A 3 12.49 -12.73 0.91
N ALA A 4 12.16 -11.46 1.18
CA ALA A 4 12.32 -10.84 2.49
C ALA A 4 11.27 -11.34 3.49
N VAL A 5 10.06 -11.65 3.01
CA VAL A 5 8.99 -12.24 3.82
C VAL A 5 8.32 -13.36 3.04
N LYS A 6 8.08 -14.46 3.72
CA LYS A 6 7.30 -15.59 3.23
C LYS A 6 6.41 -16.11 4.34
N THR A 7 5.13 -16.31 4.05
CA THR A 7 4.21 -16.99 4.97
C THR A 7 3.59 -18.19 4.28
N ASN A 8 3.23 -19.20 5.07
CA ASN A 8 2.49 -20.36 4.58
C ASN A 8 1.27 -20.55 5.48
N GLN A 9 0.08 -20.46 4.88
CA GLN A 9 -1.22 -20.63 5.53
C GLN A 9 -1.35 -19.83 6.83
N LEU A 10 -0.83 -18.60 6.83
CA LEU A 10 -0.82 -17.74 8.01
C LEU A 10 -2.23 -17.45 8.48
N THR A 11 -2.54 -17.83 9.70
CA THR A 11 -3.89 -17.73 10.26
C THR A 11 -3.86 -17.10 11.64
N LYS A 12 -4.81 -16.20 11.90
CA LYS A 12 -5.07 -15.63 13.21
C LYS A 12 -6.55 -15.63 13.53
N THR A 13 -6.90 -16.29 14.63
CA THR A 13 -8.28 -16.39 15.12
C THR A 13 -8.36 -15.76 16.52
N TYR A 14 -9.40 -14.97 16.75
CA TYR A 14 -9.80 -14.44 18.05
C TYR A 14 -11.26 -14.82 18.29
N ASN A 15 -11.55 -15.40 19.45
CA ASN A 15 -12.92 -15.75 19.85
C ASN A 15 -13.71 -16.45 18.72
N ASN A 16 -13.12 -17.49 18.12
CA ASN A 16 -13.66 -18.26 16.99
C ASN A 16 -13.88 -17.48 15.68
N THR A 17 -13.42 -16.23 15.59
CA THR A 17 -13.47 -15.45 14.35
C THR A 17 -12.06 -15.32 13.78
N SER A 18 -11.86 -15.80 12.54
CA SER A 18 -10.60 -15.64 11.80
C SER A 18 -10.51 -14.24 11.23
N CYS A 19 -9.53 -13.45 11.71
CA CYS A 19 -9.23 -12.13 11.16
C CYS A 19 -8.12 -12.16 10.10
N VAL A 20 -7.33 -13.25 10.05
CA VAL A 20 -6.39 -13.60 8.98
C VAL A 20 -6.57 -15.08 8.74
N ASN A 21 -6.79 -15.49 7.49
CA ASN A 21 -7.16 -16.85 7.11
C ASN A 21 -6.31 -17.34 5.94
N ASN A 22 -5.42 -18.30 6.21
CA ASN A 22 -4.58 -18.96 5.22
C ASN A 22 -3.82 -18.01 4.27
N VAL A 23 -3.22 -16.94 4.79
CA VAL A 23 -2.53 -15.93 4.00
C VAL A 23 -1.12 -16.39 3.64
N ASP A 24 -0.83 -16.48 2.34
CA ASP A 24 0.46 -16.88 1.75
C ASP A 24 1.18 -15.68 1.15
N LEU A 25 1.84 -14.86 1.98
CA LEU A 25 2.61 -13.70 1.53
C LEU A 25 3.96 -14.11 0.93
N ARG A 26 4.36 -13.39 -0.11
CA ARG A 26 5.67 -13.49 -0.77
C ARG A 26 6.17 -12.10 -1.14
N ILE A 27 7.03 -11.53 -0.30
CA ILE A 27 7.56 -10.19 -0.49
C ILE A 27 8.99 -10.31 -1.03
N PRO A 28 9.27 -9.91 -2.29
CA PRO A 28 10.60 -9.94 -2.86
C PRO A 28 11.55 -8.98 -2.16
N GLU A 29 12.82 -9.36 -2.02
CA GLU A 29 13.87 -8.47 -1.52
C GLU A 29 14.04 -7.23 -2.43
N GLY A 30 14.31 -6.07 -1.83
CA GLY A 30 14.51 -4.81 -2.53
C GLY A 30 13.23 -4.20 -3.13
N SER A 31 12.06 -4.79 -2.90
CA SER A 31 10.78 -4.26 -3.37
C SER A 31 10.15 -3.27 -2.39
N ILE A 32 9.24 -2.45 -2.93
CA ILE A 32 8.21 -1.78 -2.14
C ILE A 32 6.93 -2.58 -2.33
N TYR A 33 6.48 -3.24 -1.27
CA TYR A 33 5.30 -4.08 -1.29
C TYR A 33 4.11 -3.36 -0.65
N GLY A 34 3.10 -3.05 -1.45
CA GLY A 34 1.85 -2.47 -0.99
C GLY A 34 0.89 -3.55 -0.48
N PHE A 35 0.53 -3.51 0.80
CA PHE A 35 -0.44 -4.43 1.38
C PHE A 35 -1.78 -3.71 1.54
N LEU A 36 -2.68 -3.96 0.60
CA LEU A 36 -3.93 -3.25 0.39
C LEU A 36 -5.12 -3.99 0.97
N GLY A 37 -6.08 -3.23 1.45
CA GLY A 37 -7.35 -3.78 1.90
C GLY A 37 -8.15 -2.77 2.74
N PRO A 38 -9.46 -2.97 2.90
CA PRO A 38 -10.27 -2.10 3.72
C PRO A 38 -9.89 -2.17 5.20
N ASN A 39 -10.41 -1.23 5.98
CA ASN A 39 -10.24 -1.28 7.43
C ASN A 39 -10.85 -2.56 8.00
N GLY A 40 -10.11 -3.22 8.90
CA GLY A 40 -10.52 -4.50 9.46
C GLY A 40 -10.21 -5.74 8.59
N ALA A 41 -9.60 -5.59 7.41
CA ALA A 41 -9.26 -6.72 6.53
C ALA A 41 -8.13 -7.64 7.08
N GLY A 42 -7.44 -7.25 8.15
CA GLY A 42 -6.36 -8.05 8.75
C GLY A 42 -4.94 -7.53 8.51
N LYS A 43 -4.77 -6.35 7.87
CA LYS A 43 -3.45 -5.76 7.53
C LYS A 43 -2.52 -5.62 8.74
N SER A 44 -2.89 -4.83 9.74
CA SER A 44 -2.08 -4.59 10.95
C SER A 44 -1.86 -5.88 11.75
N THR A 45 -2.86 -6.76 11.80
CA THR A 45 -2.74 -8.08 12.44
C THR A 45 -1.67 -8.93 11.76
N THR A 46 -1.68 -8.96 10.42
CA THR A 46 -0.66 -9.67 9.64
C THR A 46 0.73 -9.09 9.94
N MET A 47 0.90 -7.76 9.87
CA MET A 47 2.19 -7.12 10.17
C MET A 47 2.67 -7.40 11.59
N LYS A 48 1.78 -7.41 12.59
CA LYS A 48 2.12 -7.78 13.97
C LYS A 48 2.58 -9.23 14.09
N MET A 49 2.03 -10.15 13.29
CA MET A 49 2.50 -11.54 13.24
C MET A 49 3.88 -11.65 12.58
N LEU A 50 4.15 -10.89 11.52
CA LEU A 50 5.47 -10.83 10.88
C LEU A 50 6.56 -10.36 11.84
N LEU A 51 6.22 -9.47 12.78
CA LEU A 51 7.12 -8.97 13.83
C LEU A 51 7.18 -9.88 15.08
N GLY A 52 6.38 -10.94 15.12
CA GLY A 52 6.26 -11.77 16.33
C GLY A 52 5.68 -11.00 17.53
N LEU A 53 4.97 -9.90 17.33
CA LEU A 53 4.25 -9.16 18.37
C LEU A 53 3.01 -9.90 18.83
N ILE A 54 2.40 -10.68 17.94
CA ILE A 54 1.31 -11.61 18.24
C ILE A 54 1.64 -12.98 17.62
N LYS A 55 1.31 -14.05 18.35
CA LYS A 55 1.47 -15.42 17.85
C LYS A 55 0.37 -15.73 16.84
N CYS A 56 0.73 -16.37 15.72
CA CYS A 56 -0.25 -16.93 14.79
C CYS A 56 -1.02 -18.08 15.46
N SER A 57 -2.25 -18.31 15.01
CA SER A 57 -3.08 -19.47 15.42
C SER A 57 -2.78 -20.69 14.57
N GLY A 58 -2.26 -20.49 13.34
CA GLY A 58 -1.85 -21.53 12.39
C GLY A 58 -0.89 -20.97 11.33
N GLY A 59 -0.24 -21.87 10.62
CA GLY A 59 0.70 -21.53 9.58
C GLY A 59 2.09 -21.15 10.10
N THR A 60 2.95 -20.66 9.19
CA THR A 60 4.34 -20.28 9.49
C THR A 60 4.69 -18.92 8.90
N VAL A 61 5.65 -18.24 9.54
CA VAL A 61 6.21 -16.96 9.12
C VAL A 61 7.71 -17.12 8.98
N GLU A 62 8.25 -16.71 7.84
CA GLU A 62 9.67 -16.61 7.57
C GLU A 62 9.99 -15.14 7.19
N VAL A 63 10.97 -14.57 7.87
CA VAL A 63 11.43 -13.19 7.63
C VAL A 63 12.95 -13.22 7.47
N LEU A 64 13.44 -12.63 6.36
CA LEU A 64 14.87 -12.61 6.00
C LEU A 64 15.53 -14.01 6.07
N GLY A 65 14.81 -15.03 5.57
CA GLY A 65 15.28 -16.42 5.56
C GLY A 65 15.25 -17.15 6.90
N GLN A 66 14.67 -16.52 7.94
CA GLN A 66 14.58 -17.11 9.28
C GLN A 66 13.13 -17.29 9.70
N THR A 67 12.81 -18.48 10.24
CA THR A 67 11.47 -18.73 10.80
C THR A 67 11.25 -17.91 12.05
N MET A 68 10.12 -17.18 12.11
CA MET A 68 9.70 -16.39 13.26
C MET A 68 9.28 -17.31 14.40
N ASN A 69 10.08 -17.35 15.44
CA ASN A 69 9.85 -18.10 16.69
C ASN A 69 10.59 -17.43 17.84
N ASP A 70 10.40 -17.92 19.06
CA ASP A 70 11.00 -17.30 20.26
C ASP A 70 12.54 -17.28 20.23
N LYS A 71 13.20 -18.22 19.50
CA LYS A 71 14.67 -18.28 19.36
C LYS A 71 15.21 -17.26 18.38
N ASN A 72 14.54 -17.09 17.22
CA ASN A 72 15.03 -16.25 16.12
C ASN A 72 14.51 -14.83 16.18
N ARG A 73 13.46 -14.57 16.97
CA ARG A 73 12.74 -13.28 16.98
C ARG A 73 13.68 -12.08 17.16
N LEU A 74 14.59 -12.12 18.14
CA LEU A 74 15.49 -11.00 18.40
C LEU A 74 16.47 -10.76 17.25
N ALA A 75 16.97 -11.82 16.62
CA ALA A 75 17.84 -11.72 15.44
C ALA A 75 17.10 -11.11 14.25
N ILE A 76 15.87 -11.54 13.99
CA ILE A 76 15.01 -10.98 12.93
C ILE A 76 14.72 -9.50 13.21
N LEU A 77 14.36 -9.14 14.44
CA LEU A 77 14.02 -7.75 14.79
C LEU A 77 15.21 -6.78 14.75
N ARG A 78 16.44 -7.26 14.85
CA ARG A 78 17.64 -6.42 14.62
C ARG A 78 17.72 -5.91 13.20
N ASP A 79 17.39 -6.76 12.23
CA ASP A 79 17.41 -6.44 10.80
C ASP A 79 16.05 -5.93 10.28
N THR A 80 15.08 -5.72 11.18
CA THR A 80 13.74 -5.24 10.84
C THR A 80 13.44 -3.93 11.54
N GLY A 81 13.02 -2.93 10.77
CA GLY A 81 12.44 -1.69 11.29
C GLY A 81 10.92 -1.75 11.20
N SER A 82 10.23 -1.09 12.11
CA SER A 82 8.77 -1.05 12.04
C SER A 82 8.16 0.23 12.59
N LEU A 83 7.07 0.65 11.97
CA LEU A 83 6.16 1.70 12.43
C LEU A 83 4.75 1.13 12.32
N ILE A 84 4.23 0.62 13.45
CA ILE A 84 2.92 -0.03 13.52
C ILE A 84 1.98 0.85 14.34
N GLU A 85 0.81 1.18 13.76
CA GLU A 85 -0.16 2.09 14.33
C GLU A 85 0.41 3.51 14.50
N SER A 86 0.52 4.04 15.71
CA SER A 86 1.05 5.37 15.99
C SER A 86 2.51 5.34 16.44
N PRO A 87 3.32 6.35 16.10
CA PRO A 87 4.70 6.44 16.57
C PRO A 87 4.75 6.52 18.10
N SER A 88 5.54 5.63 18.71
CA SER A 88 5.81 5.68 20.15
C SER A 88 6.98 6.65 20.40
N TYR A 89 6.76 7.64 21.27
CA TYR A 89 7.77 8.62 21.66
C TYR A 89 7.50 9.19 23.06
N TYR A 90 8.54 9.66 23.70
CA TYR A 90 8.45 10.38 24.97
C TYR A 90 8.24 11.87 24.67
N ALA A 91 7.04 12.38 24.95
CA ALA A 91 6.63 13.73 24.59
C ALA A 91 7.46 14.84 25.24
N HIS A 92 8.01 14.60 26.45
CA HIS A 92 8.84 15.54 27.19
C HIS A 92 10.28 15.60 26.72
N LEU A 93 10.74 14.62 25.93
CA LEU A 93 12.07 14.56 25.33
C LEU A 93 12.09 15.21 23.94
N THR A 94 13.27 15.63 23.53
CA THR A 94 13.52 16.10 22.16
C THR A 94 13.48 14.94 21.16
N GLY A 95 13.42 15.24 19.86
CA GLY A 95 13.51 14.22 18.83
C GLY A 95 14.81 13.43 18.92
N ARG A 96 15.94 14.12 19.12
CA ARG A 96 17.25 13.47 19.26
C ARG A 96 17.34 12.56 20.50
N GLU A 97 16.83 13.01 21.64
CA GLU A 97 16.79 12.20 22.86
C GLU A 97 15.92 10.94 22.70
N ASN A 98 14.79 11.06 22.03
CA ASN A 98 13.97 9.89 21.68
C ASN A 98 14.76 8.87 20.85
N LEU A 99 15.50 9.32 19.83
CA LEU A 99 16.33 8.43 19.01
C LEU A 99 17.50 7.83 19.80
N LYS A 100 18.09 8.55 20.77
CA LYS A 100 19.12 8.00 21.68
C LYS A 100 18.60 6.80 22.47
N ILE A 101 17.37 6.87 22.98
CA ILE A 101 16.75 5.73 23.68
C ILE A 101 16.67 4.52 22.75
N VAL A 102 16.25 4.71 21.50
CA VAL A 102 16.17 3.62 20.53
C VAL A 102 17.56 3.05 20.20
N CYS A 103 18.58 3.91 20.07
CA CYS A 103 19.96 3.46 19.89
C CYS A 103 20.42 2.55 21.05
N LEU A 104 20.14 2.93 22.30
CA LEU A 104 20.48 2.13 23.47
C LEU A 104 19.75 0.77 23.44
N LEU A 105 18.46 0.75 23.14
CA LEU A 105 17.66 -0.46 23.10
C LEU A 105 18.10 -1.43 21.98
N LYS A 106 18.45 -0.88 20.80
CA LYS A 106 18.92 -1.67 19.65
C LYS A 106 20.42 -2.02 19.72
N GLY A 107 21.19 -1.39 20.60
CA GLY A 107 22.65 -1.56 20.67
C GLY A 107 23.35 -0.95 19.46
N VAL A 108 22.82 0.11 18.85
CA VAL A 108 23.40 0.80 17.69
C VAL A 108 24.09 2.10 18.11
N PRO A 109 25.14 2.54 17.39
CA PRO A 109 25.90 3.75 17.74
C PRO A 109 25.06 5.03 17.59
N GLU A 110 25.16 5.96 18.54
CA GLU A 110 24.47 7.27 18.47
C GLU A 110 24.79 8.09 17.22
N LYS A 111 25.95 7.87 16.58
CA LYS A 111 26.33 8.53 15.32
C LYS A 111 25.34 8.28 14.18
N GLU A 112 24.55 7.20 14.23
CA GLU A 112 23.53 6.91 13.24
C GLU A 112 22.34 7.87 13.33
N ILE A 113 22.15 8.56 14.47
CA ILE A 113 21.07 9.53 14.66
C ILE A 113 21.16 10.66 13.62
N ASP A 114 22.35 11.17 13.34
CA ASP A 114 22.50 12.25 12.37
C ASP A 114 22.15 11.81 10.95
N GLU A 115 22.45 10.56 10.60
CA GLU A 115 22.09 9.97 9.32
C GLU A 115 20.58 9.81 9.19
N VAL A 116 19.91 9.18 10.18
CA VAL A 116 18.45 8.97 10.10
C VAL A 116 17.68 10.28 10.15
N LEU A 117 18.14 11.27 10.93
CA LEU A 117 17.54 12.62 10.94
C LEU A 117 17.63 13.28 9.57
N ARG A 118 18.76 13.11 8.85
CA ARG A 118 18.93 13.62 7.49
C ARG A 118 17.98 12.90 6.52
N ILE A 119 17.90 11.57 6.62
CA ILE A 119 16.99 10.78 5.79
C ILE A 119 15.56 11.28 5.92
N VAL A 120 15.08 11.48 7.15
CA VAL A 120 13.69 11.93 7.38
C VAL A 120 13.51 13.45 7.34
N ARG A 121 14.57 14.23 7.00
CA ARG A 121 14.57 15.71 6.89
C ARG A 121 14.17 16.41 8.19
N MET A 122 14.71 15.94 9.34
CA MET A 122 14.37 16.48 10.67
C MET A 122 15.57 17.09 11.43
N GLU A 123 16.71 17.35 10.78
CA GLU A 123 17.91 17.88 11.42
C GLU A 123 17.64 19.19 12.16
N LYS A 124 16.86 20.10 11.56
CA LYS A 124 16.54 21.41 12.15
C LYS A 124 15.58 21.33 13.34
N GLN A 125 14.84 20.24 13.47
CA GLN A 125 13.80 20.06 14.48
C GLN A 125 14.22 19.13 15.63
N GLN A 126 15.40 18.53 15.55
CA GLN A 126 15.88 17.49 16.45
C GLN A 126 15.90 17.89 17.93
N ASN A 127 16.13 19.18 18.22
CA ASN A 127 16.22 19.72 19.58
C ASN A 127 14.88 20.22 20.14
N LYS A 128 13.79 20.21 19.34
CA LYS A 128 12.45 20.52 19.79
C LYS A 128 11.85 19.32 20.50
N LYS A 129 11.10 19.53 21.60
CA LYS A 129 10.39 18.45 22.30
C LYS A 129 9.35 17.79 21.40
N ALA A 130 9.33 16.45 21.40
CA ALA A 130 8.46 15.66 20.52
C ALA A 130 6.96 15.91 20.78
N GLY A 131 6.59 16.31 22.00
CA GLY A 131 5.21 16.71 22.33
C GLY A 131 4.69 17.91 21.51
N HIS A 132 5.60 18.77 21.04
CA HIS A 132 5.28 19.93 20.21
C HIS A 132 5.41 19.67 18.70
N TYR A 133 5.61 18.42 18.29
CA TYR A 133 5.69 18.04 16.88
C TYR A 133 4.30 18.01 16.24
N SER A 134 4.22 18.45 14.98
CA SER A 134 3.05 18.16 14.15
C SER A 134 2.91 16.66 13.91
N LEU A 135 1.77 16.22 13.42
CA LEU A 135 1.56 14.80 13.10
C LEU A 135 2.63 14.29 12.12
N GLY A 136 2.91 15.04 11.06
CA GLY A 136 3.95 14.68 10.09
C GLY A 136 5.35 14.58 10.70
N MET A 137 5.70 15.47 11.63
CA MET A 137 6.97 15.38 12.36
C MET A 137 7.02 14.15 13.28
N LYS A 138 5.90 13.78 13.90
CA LYS A 138 5.80 12.56 14.72
C LYS A 138 5.96 11.29 13.86
N GLN A 139 5.32 11.25 12.69
CA GLN A 139 5.48 10.15 11.72
C GLN A 139 6.94 10.03 11.27
N ARG A 140 7.59 11.15 10.94
CA ARG A 140 9.02 11.17 10.57
C ARG A 140 9.93 10.72 11.72
N LEU A 141 9.63 11.08 12.96
CA LEU A 141 10.38 10.60 14.13
C LEU A 141 10.22 9.08 14.29
N GLY A 142 9.00 8.55 14.13
CA GLY A 142 8.72 7.12 14.14
C GLY A 142 9.49 6.38 13.04
N LEU A 143 9.50 6.93 11.82
CA LEU A 143 10.26 6.38 10.72
C LEU A 143 11.78 6.44 10.98
N ALA A 144 12.31 7.55 11.53
CA ALA A 144 13.70 7.65 11.94
C ALA A 144 14.08 6.57 12.96
N SER A 145 13.21 6.31 13.95
CA SER A 145 13.38 5.24 14.92
C SER A 145 13.41 3.85 14.28
N ALA A 146 12.56 3.63 13.28
CA ALA A 146 12.52 2.38 12.53
C ALA A 146 13.79 2.16 11.68
N LEU A 147 14.38 3.23 11.13
CA LEU A 147 15.57 3.20 10.29
C LEU A 147 16.90 3.02 11.05
N LEU A 148 16.93 3.26 12.38
CA LEU A 148 18.13 3.03 13.20
C LEU A 148 18.55 1.56 13.14
N GLY A 149 19.85 1.32 12.94
CA GLY A 149 20.42 0.00 12.73
C GLY A 149 20.38 -0.45 11.27
N ARG A 150 19.98 0.40 10.34
CA ARG A 150 19.93 0.13 8.88
C ARG A 150 19.25 -1.19 8.55
N PRO A 151 17.95 -1.33 8.88
CA PRO A 151 17.23 -2.58 8.71
C PRO A 151 17.18 -3.00 7.23
N LYS A 152 17.18 -4.31 6.98
CA LYS A 152 16.97 -4.88 5.64
C LYS A 152 15.50 -4.88 5.24
N LEU A 153 14.60 -4.97 6.24
CA LEU A 153 13.16 -4.96 6.06
C LEU A 153 12.53 -3.84 6.89
N LEU A 154 11.64 -3.08 6.29
CA LEU A 154 10.88 -2.02 6.93
C LEU A 154 9.38 -2.29 6.79
N LEU A 155 8.67 -2.35 7.91
CA LEU A 155 7.21 -2.56 7.96
C LEU A 155 6.54 -1.26 8.43
N LEU A 156 5.73 -0.65 7.56
CA LEU A 156 5.06 0.63 7.80
C LEU A 156 3.53 0.45 7.71
N ASP A 157 2.86 0.61 8.84
CA ASP A 157 1.40 0.50 8.91
C ASP A 157 0.79 1.90 8.77
N GLU A 158 0.15 2.15 7.62
CA GLU A 158 -0.51 3.41 7.27
C GLU A 158 0.38 4.67 7.47
N PRO A 159 1.61 4.72 6.90
CA PRO A 159 2.60 5.75 7.23
C PRO A 159 2.20 7.18 6.81
N THR A 160 1.23 7.33 5.93
CA THR A 160 0.73 8.60 5.40
C THR A 160 -0.57 9.06 6.06
N ASN A 161 -1.16 8.21 6.91
CA ASN A 161 -2.48 8.49 7.48
C ASN A 161 -2.48 9.77 8.33
N GLY A 162 -3.46 10.65 8.02
CA GLY A 162 -3.66 11.93 8.72
C GLY A 162 -2.64 13.02 8.36
N LEU A 163 -1.78 12.80 7.36
CA LEU A 163 -0.91 13.85 6.82
C LEU A 163 -1.69 14.76 5.84
N ASP A 164 -1.24 15.99 5.72
CA ASP A 164 -1.68 16.89 4.65
C ASP A 164 -1.08 16.45 3.29
N PRO A 165 -1.60 16.95 2.16
CA PRO A 165 -1.12 16.52 0.84
C PRO A 165 0.38 16.70 0.62
N ALA A 166 0.98 17.77 1.15
CA ALA A 166 2.42 18.00 1.06
C ALA A 166 3.20 16.96 1.88
N GLY A 167 2.75 16.66 3.10
CA GLY A 167 3.33 15.63 3.96
C GLY A 167 3.24 14.22 3.35
N ILE A 168 2.13 13.89 2.69
CA ILE A 168 1.95 12.64 1.95
C ILE A 168 3.01 12.54 0.85
N GLN A 169 3.13 13.59 0.02
CA GLN A 169 4.11 13.62 -1.07
C GLN A 169 5.55 13.42 -0.57
N GLU A 170 5.93 14.15 0.48
CA GLU A 170 7.27 14.05 1.05
C GLU A 170 7.55 12.67 1.68
N MET A 171 6.55 12.06 2.36
CA MET A 171 6.68 10.72 2.92
C MET A 171 6.81 9.67 1.81
N ARG A 172 6.07 9.82 0.73
CA ARG A 172 6.15 8.97 -0.46
C ARG A 172 7.53 9.01 -1.10
N GLU A 173 8.06 10.20 -1.40
CA GLU A 173 9.40 10.37 -1.95
C GLU A 173 10.46 9.71 -1.08
N LEU A 174 10.33 9.86 0.23
CA LEU A 174 11.22 9.24 1.20
C LEU A 174 11.15 7.71 1.10
N ILE A 175 9.96 7.12 1.21
CA ILE A 175 9.77 5.67 1.14
C ILE A 175 10.29 5.12 -0.20
N CYS A 176 9.96 5.75 -1.32
CA CYS A 176 10.42 5.34 -2.65
C CYS A 176 11.94 5.36 -2.79
N SER A 177 12.64 6.21 -2.03
CA SER A 177 14.10 6.30 -2.08
C SER A 177 14.83 5.19 -1.32
N LEU A 178 14.16 4.50 -0.37
CA LEU A 178 14.81 3.57 0.56
C LEU A 178 15.39 2.31 -0.13
N PRO A 179 14.68 1.63 -1.04
CA PRO A 179 15.25 0.46 -1.69
C PRO A 179 16.49 0.79 -2.52
N GLY A 180 16.40 1.80 -3.38
CA GLY A 180 17.49 2.15 -4.28
C GLY A 180 18.74 2.71 -3.59
N LYS A 181 18.56 3.48 -2.50
CA LYS A 181 19.69 4.13 -1.81
C LYS A 181 20.30 3.28 -0.70
N TYR A 182 19.48 2.45 -0.04
CA TYR A 182 19.89 1.73 1.18
C TYR A 182 19.70 0.22 1.07
N GLY A 183 19.22 -0.31 -0.07
CA GLY A 183 19.00 -1.74 -0.28
C GLY A 183 17.90 -2.34 0.59
N MET A 184 16.97 -1.52 1.08
CA MET A 184 15.91 -1.97 1.97
C MET A 184 14.75 -2.59 1.21
N THR A 185 14.09 -3.57 1.79
CA THR A 185 12.76 -4.00 1.39
C THR A 185 11.74 -3.26 2.24
N VAL A 186 10.69 -2.72 1.63
CA VAL A 186 9.67 -1.97 2.37
C VAL A 186 8.31 -2.62 2.16
N MET A 187 7.60 -2.92 3.24
CA MET A 187 6.18 -3.28 3.21
C MET A 187 5.38 -2.15 3.80
N ILE A 188 4.43 -1.62 3.04
CA ILE A 188 3.51 -0.58 3.49
C ILE A 188 2.09 -1.12 3.48
N SER A 189 1.33 -0.88 4.55
CA SER A 189 -0.12 -1.05 4.50
C SER A 189 -0.77 0.28 4.11
N SER A 190 -1.83 0.21 3.34
CA SER A 190 -2.70 1.36 3.08
C SER A 190 -4.13 0.91 2.78
N HIS A 191 -5.09 1.76 3.09
CA HIS A 191 -6.46 1.65 2.60
C HIS A 191 -6.70 2.55 1.38
N LEU A 192 -5.73 3.43 1.04
CA LEU A 192 -5.75 4.32 -0.12
C LEU A 192 -4.96 3.69 -1.27
N LEU A 193 -5.69 3.16 -2.25
CA LEU A 193 -5.10 2.47 -3.40
C LEU A 193 -4.20 3.39 -4.24
N SER A 194 -4.61 4.66 -4.40
CA SER A 194 -3.85 5.67 -5.15
C SER A 194 -2.47 5.98 -4.57
N GLU A 195 -2.27 5.81 -3.25
CA GLU A 195 -0.96 5.97 -2.62
C GLU A 195 -0.03 4.81 -2.95
N VAL A 196 -0.56 3.58 -2.86
CA VAL A 196 0.22 2.37 -3.16
C VAL A 196 0.59 2.34 -4.64
N ASP A 197 -0.33 2.73 -5.52
CA ASP A 197 -0.10 2.83 -6.96
C ASP A 197 1.13 3.68 -7.30
N GLN A 198 1.38 4.74 -6.54
CA GLN A 198 2.49 5.66 -6.77
C GLN A 198 3.80 5.24 -6.09
N MET A 199 3.81 4.24 -5.22
CA MET A 199 4.98 3.84 -4.45
C MET A 199 5.41 2.40 -4.68
N ALA A 200 4.45 1.48 -4.81
CA ALA A 200 4.74 0.07 -4.76
C ALA A 200 5.25 -0.48 -6.10
N THR A 201 6.10 -1.48 -6.01
CA THR A 201 6.52 -2.31 -7.14
C THR A 201 5.73 -3.62 -7.20
N HIS A 202 5.29 -4.10 -6.03
CA HIS A 202 4.50 -5.31 -5.86
C HIS A 202 3.34 -4.99 -4.92
N THR A 203 2.25 -5.72 -5.05
CA THR A 203 1.08 -5.53 -4.20
C THR A 203 0.46 -6.85 -3.79
N GLY A 204 -0.11 -6.86 -2.59
CA GLY A 204 -1.00 -7.90 -2.11
C GLY A 204 -2.30 -7.29 -1.64
N ILE A 205 -3.41 -7.84 -2.09
CA ILE A 205 -4.75 -7.36 -1.75
C ILE A 205 -5.39 -8.35 -0.78
N ILE A 206 -5.73 -7.86 0.42
CA ILE A 206 -6.41 -8.66 1.44
C ILE A 206 -7.85 -8.15 1.64
N ASP A 207 -8.82 -9.04 1.64
CA ASP A 207 -10.19 -8.74 2.03
C ASP A 207 -10.71 -9.83 2.99
N ARG A 208 -11.35 -9.42 4.08
CA ARG A 208 -11.92 -10.31 5.10
C ARG A 208 -10.95 -11.39 5.62
N GLY A 209 -9.69 -11.03 5.72
CA GLY A 209 -8.64 -11.92 6.20
C GLY A 209 -8.01 -12.83 5.16
N GLU A 210 -8.44 -12.80 3.92
CA GLU A 210 -7.94 -13.64 2.83
C GLU A 210 -7.16 -12.83 1.80
N LEU A 211 -6.02 -13.35 1.35
CA LEU A 211 -5.22 -12.74 0.30
C LEU A 211 -5.85 -13.10 -1.06
N ILE A 212 -6.49 -12.13 -1.69
CA ILE A 212 -7.22 -12.34 -2.95
C ILE A 212 -6.38 -12.08 -4.19
N PHE A 213 -5.28 -11.34 -4.05
CA PHE A 213 -4.32 -11.08 -5.13
C PHE A 213 -2.93 -10.84 -4.55
N GLN A 214 -1.90 -11.25 -5.30
CA GLN A 214 -0.51 -10.91 -5.01
C GLN A 214 0.35 -11.05 -6.28
N ASP A 215 0.93 -9.93 -6.75
CA ASP A 215 1.87 -9.90 -7.86
C ASP A 215 2.60 -8.54 -7.94
N SER A 216 3.44 -8.37 -8.97
CA SER A 216 3.97 -7.05 -9.33
C SER A 216 2.86 -6.14 -9.86
N LEU A 217 2.96 -4.84 -9.61
CA LEU A 217 2.02 -3.88 -10.20
C LEU A 217 2.09 -3.87 -11.72
N ALA A 218 3.26 -4.06 -12.31
CA ALA A 218 3.42 -4.17 -13.76
C ALA A 218 2.55 -5.31 -14.32
N HIS A 219 2.66 -6.52 -13.73
CA HIS A 219 1.85 -7.66 -14.14
C HIS A 219 0.36 -7.46 -13.91
N LEU A 220 -0.02 -6.79 -12.82
CA LEU A 220 -1.41 -6.42 -12.55
C LEU A 220 -1.97 -5.53 -13.68
N TYR A 221 -1.22 -4.53 -14.11
CA TYR A 221 -1.63 -3.62 -15.18
C TYR A 221 -1.59 -4.25 -16.57
N GLU A 222 -0.66 -5.17 -16.85
CA GLU A 222 -0.64 -5.94 -18.10
C GLU A 222 -1.91 -6.78 -18.29
N HIS A 223 -2.46 -7.29 -17.18
CA HIS A 223 -3.68 -8.09 -17.18
C HIS A 223 -4.93 -7.24 -16.91
N SER A 224 -4.77 -5.95 -16.59
CA SER A 224 -5.89 -5.03 -16.44
C SER A 224 -6.51 -4.74 -17.81
N ARG A 225 -7.83 -4.76 -17.84
CA ARG A 225 -8.55 -4.52 -19.07
C ARG A 225 -8.58 -3.03 -19.35
N LYS A 226 -8.14 -2.64 -20.54
CA LYS A 226 -8.32 -1.29 -21.01
C LYS A 226 -9.83 -0.97 -21.07
N GLN A 227 -10.15 0.28 -20.79
CA GLN A 227 -11.51 0.80 -20.83
C GLN A 227 -11.59 1.97 -21.80
N ILE A 228 -12.72 2.10 -22.46
CA ILE A 228 -13.04 3.26 -23.27
C ILE A 228 -13.92 4.21 -22.45
N ARG A 229 -13.50 5.45 -22.35
CA ARG A 229 -14.29 6.56 -21.81
C ARG A 229 -14.83 7.41 -22.94
N LEU A 230 -16.14 7.48 -23.00
CA LEU A 230 -16.88 8.22 -24.03
C LEU A 230 -17.61 9.39 -23.38
N ARG A 231 -17.40 10.61 -23.89
CA ARG A 231 -18.19 11.78 -23.54
C ARG A 231 -19.06 12.16 -24.74
N THR A 232 -20.33 12.38 -24.49
CA THR A 232 -21.32 12.74 -25.53
C THR A 232 -22.11 13.98 -25.10
N MET A 233 -22.84 14.58 -26.02
CA MET A 233 -23.75 15.69 -25.71
C MET A 233 -24.96 15.19 -24.90
N ASP A 234 -25.43 13.96 -25.16
CA ASP A 234 -26.47 13.28 -24.41
C ASP A 234 -26.02 11.85 -24.00
N ASN A 235 -25.45 11.77 -22.80
CA ASN A 235 -24.99 10.51 -22.25
C ASN A 235 -26.13 9.50 -22.02
N LYS A 236 -27.37 9.96 -21.81
CA LYS A 236 -28.50 9.04 -21.64
C LYS A 236 -28.91 8.37 -22.96
N ALA A 237 -28.91 9.14 -24.06
CA ALA A 237 -29.15 8.58 -25.38
C ALA A 237 -28.04 7.61 -25.78
N ALA A 238 -26.79 7.97 -25.58
CA ALA A 238 -25.63 7.10 -25.80
C ALA A 238 -25.69 5.83 -24.97
N PHE A 239 -26.05 5.91 -23.68
CA PHE A 239 -26.20 4.75 -22.80
C PHE A 239 -27.25 3.77 -23.30
N ARG A 240 -28.42 4.26 -23.73
CA ARG A 240 -29.48 3.42 -24.30
C ARG A 240 -28.98 2.69 -25.55
N TYR A 241 -28.40 3.42 -26.49
CA TYR A 241 -27.84 2.84 -27.71
C TYR A 241 -26.80 1.76 -27.43
N LEU A 242 -25.81 2.05 -26.56
CA LEU A 242 -24.78 1.09 -26.16
C LEU A 242 -25.38 -0.17 -25.50
N THR A 243 -26.39 0.00 -24.66
CA THR A 243 -27.10 -1.11 -24.01
C THR A 243 -27.84 -1.95 -25.03
N ASP A 244 -28.51 -1.34 -26.01
CA ASP A 244 -29.19 -2.04 -27.11
C ASP A 244 -28.22 -2.84 -27.99
N GLN A 245 -26.99 -2.35 -28.13
CA GLN A 245 -25.90 -3.08 -28.79
C GLN A 245 -25.21 -4.13 -27.87
N LYS A 246 -25.79 -4.43 -26.68
CA LYS A 246 -25.29 -5.40 -25.70
C LYS A 246 -23.91 -5.02 -25.12
N VAL A 247 -23.54 -3.74 -25.15
CA VAL A 247 -22.33 -3.24 -24.51
C VAL A 247 -22.67 -2.88 -23.07
N THR A 248 -22.02 -3.58 -22.13
CA THR A 248 -22.13 -3.24 -20.70
C THR A 248 -21.36 -1.96 -20.46
N CYS A 249 -22.06 -0.87 -20.17
CA CYS A 249 -21.45 0.43 -19.89
C CYS A 249 -21.98 1.00 -18.56
N ARG A 250 -21.19 1.93 -17.98
CA ARG A 250 -21.54 2.68 -16.75
C ARG A 250 -21.46 4.17 -17.04
N ILE A 251 -22.27 4.97 -16.35
CA ILE A 251 -22.16 6.43 -16.38
C ILE A 251 -21.34 6.84 -15.15
N GLU A 252 -20.19 7.48 -15.38
CA GLU A 252 -19.28 7.97 -14.37
C GLU A 252 -19.04 9.48 -14.58
N GLY A 253 -19.78 10.30 -13.82
CA GLY A 253 -19.79 11.75 -14.00
C GLY A 253 -20.23 12.14 -15.42
N GLU A 254 -19.36 12.82 -16.18
CA GLU A 254 -19.62 13.23 -17.56
C GLU A 254 -19.26 12.19 -18.62
N TYR A 255 -18.85 10.97 -18.22
CA TYR A 255 -18.38 9.95 -19.14
C TYR A 255 -19.23 8.67 -19.06
N LEU A 256 -19.32 7.98 -20.19
CA LEU A 256 -19.72 6.59 -20.28
C LEU A 256 -18.46 5.73 -20.35
N THR A 257 -18.37 4.73 -19.47
CA THR A 257 -17.20 3.85 -19.39
C THR A 257 -17.63 2.43 -19.77
N PHE A 258 -16.90 1.80 -20.68
CA PHE A 258 -17.12 0.41 -21.10
C PHE A 258 -15.80 -0.27 -21.46
N ARG A 259 -15.81 -1.59 -21.57
CA ARG A 259 -14.62 -2.38 -21.90
C ARG A 259 -14.09 -2.03 -23.28
N ASP A 260 -12.78 -2.01 -23.42
CA ASP A 260 -12.09 -1.92 -24.70
C ASP A 260 -12.46 -3.12 -25.58
N MET A 261 -12.45 -2.87 -26.89
CA MET A 261 -12.80 -3.83 -27.93
C MET A 261 -11.96 -3.57 -29.18
N PRO A 262 -11.89 -4.52 -30.13
CA PRO A 262 -11.17 -4.31 -31.39
C PRO A 262 -11.62 -3.04 -32.11
N ASP A 263 -10.66 -2.34 -32.73
CA ASP A 263 -10.86 -1.02 -33.37
C ASP A 263 -11.98 -1.00 -34.40
N ASP A 264 -12.14 -2.07 -35.18
CA ASP A 264 -13.23 -2.21 -36.14
C ASP A 264 -14.61 -2.19 -35.47
N LYS A 265 -14.76 -2.89 -34.36
CA LYS A 265 -16.00 -2.89 -33.56
C LYS A 265 -16.24 -1.56 -32.88
N LEU A 266 -15.16 -0.96 -32.31
CA LEU A 266 -15.25 0.35 -31.68
C LEU A 266 -15.68 1.42 -32.70
N ALA A 267 -15.09 1.41 -33.89
CA ALA A 267 -15.46 2.35 -34.96
C ALA A 267 -16.94 2.25 -35.35
N LEU A 268 -17.47 1.02 -35.55
CA LEU A 268 -18.89 0.79 -35.85
C LEU A 268 -19.79 1.27 -34.71
N LEU A 269 -19.42 0.96 -33.47
CA LEU A 269 -20.16 1.36 -32.29
C LEU A 269 -20.21 2.90 -32.15
N MET A 270 -19.10 3.56 -32.39
CA MET A 270 -19.03 5.02 -32.33
C MET A 270 -19.82 5.70 -33.44
N ALA A 271 -19.77 5.15 -34.68
CA ALA A 271 -20.57 5.66 -35.79
C ALA A 271 -22.08 5.53 -35.48
N GLY A 272 -22.53 4.39 -34.94
CA GLY A 272 -23.91 4.20 -34.54
C GLY A 272 -24.32 5.10 -33.36
N THR A 273 -23.43 5.31 -32.38
CA THR A 273 -23.68 6.23 -31.27
C THR A 273 -23.87 7.68 -31.77
N ALA A 274 -23.04 8.11 -32.74
CA ALA A 274 -23.21 9.40 -33.37
C ALA A 274 -24.53 9.52 -34.14
N ALA A 275 -24.91 8.47 -34.90
CA ALA A 275 -26.15 8.40 -35.65
C ALA A 275 -27.43 8.37 -34.77
N SER A 276 -27.32 7.90 -33.52
CA SER A 276 -28.41 7.92 -32.54
C SER A 276 -28.75 9.32 -32.00
N GLY A 277 -28.04 10.36 -32.44
CA GLY A 277 -28.24 11.73 -32.01
C GLY A 277 -27.55 12.10 -30.70
N ALA A 278 -26.79 11.18 -30.11
CA ALA A 278 -26.10 11.41 -28.83
C ALA A 278 -24.97 12.46 -28.92
N GLY A 279 -24.42 12.71 -30.12
CA GLY A 279 -23.35 13.69 -30.37
C GLY A 279 -22.04 13.32 -29.64
N LEU A 280 -21.05 12.79 -30.38
CA LEU A 280 -19.74 12.43 -29.81
C LEU A 280 -18.90 13.66 -29.52
N LEU A 281 -18.40 13.81 -28.31
CA LEU A 281 -17.51 14.91 -27.92
C LEU A 281 -16.06 14.44 -27.75
N ARG A 282 -15.84 13.28 -27.10
CA ARG A 282 -14.51 12.77 -26.79
C ARG A 282 -14.52 11.27 -26.60
N ILE A 283 -13.50 10.61 -27.09
CA ILE A 283 -13.20 9.20 -26.85
C ILE A 283 -11.81 9.13 -26.27
N GLN A 284 -11.62 8.39 -25.21
CA GLN A 284 -10.34 8.19 -24.54
C GLN A 284 -10.19 6.72 -24.18
N GLU A 285 -9.04 6.15 -24.51
CA GLU A 285 -8.61 4.88 -23.94
C GLU A 285 -8.01 5.16 -22.57
N GLN A 286 -8.45 4.43 -21.55
CA GLN A 286 -7.92 4.53 -20.19
C GLN A 286 -7.60 3.13 -19.65
N GLN A 287 -6.42 2.98 -19.07
CA GLN A 287 -6.14 1.82 -18.26
C GLN A 287 -7.01 1.85 -16.98
N GLN A 288 -7.45 0.66 -16.53
CA GLN A 288 -8.11 0.57 -15.24
C GLN A 288 -7.18 1.11 -14.15
N THR A 289 -7.71 1.86 -13.23
CA THR A 289 -6.99 2.26 -12.02
C THR A 289 -6.84 1.05 -11.08
N LEU A 290 -5.89 1.12 -10.15
CA LEU A 290 -5.77 0.10 -9.11
C LEU A 290 -7.08 -0.04 -8.30
N GLU A 291 -7.86 1.04 -8.22
CA GLU A 291 -9.17 1.10 -7.57
C GLU A 291 -10.22 0.28 -8.33
N ASP A 292 -10.28 0.42 -9.65
CA ASP A 292 -11.18 -0.38 -10.50
C ASP A 292 -10.86 -1.86 -10.41
N ILE A 293 -9.57 -2.22 -10.46
CA ILE A 293 -9.10 -3.59 -10.35
C ILE A 293 -9.46 -4.18 -8.97
N PHE A 294 -9.26 -3.40 -7.90
CA PHE A 294 -9.63 -3.81 -6.55
C PHE A 294 -11.13 -4.11 -6.44
N LEU A 295 -11.97 -3.24 -6.99
CA LEU A 295 -13.43 -3.42 -6.98
C LEU A 295 -13.86 -4.65 -7.77
N ASP A 296 -13.24 -4.90 -8.93
CA ASP A 296 -13.50 -6.09 -9.75
C ASP A 296 -13.12 -7.38 -8.99
N LEU A 297 -11.97 -7.38 -8.27
CA LEU A 297 -11.49 -8.53 -7.49
C LEU A 297 -12.33 -8.79 -6.23
N THR A 298 -12.78 -7.74 -5.54
CA THR A 298 -13.56 -7.89 -4.30
C THR A 298 -15.04 -8.08 -4.51
N GLY A 299 -15.54 -7.92 -5.74
CA GLY A 299 -16.97 -7.98 -6.05
C GLY A 299 -17.80 -6.86 -5.41
N ARG A 300 -17.16 -5.82 -4.87
CA ARG A 300 -17.82 -4.67 -4.24
C ARG A 300 -18.26 -3.69 -5.31
N LYS A 301 -19.55 -3.34 -5.31
CA LYS A 301 -20.03 -2.16 -6.04
C LYS A 301 -19.64 -0.92 -5.24
N VAL A 302 -19.16 0.13 -5.93
CA VAL A 302 -19.00 1.45 -5.30
C VAL A 302 -20.37 1.85 -4.75
N SER A 303 -20.52 1.85 -3.43
CA SER A 303 -21.60 2.58 -2.81
C SER A 303 -21.15 4.04 -2.80
N LEU A 304 -21.69 4.80 -3.72
CA LEU A 304 -21.66 6.28 -3.71
C LEU A 304 -22.36 6.80 -2.47
#